data_01b158f19f1e2b4059f8067436817b64
#
_entry.id   01b158f19f1e2b4059f8067436817b64
#
_cell.length_a   1.000
_cell.length_b   1.000
_cell.length_c   1.000
_cell.angle_alpha   90.00
_cell.angle_beta   90.00
_cell.angle_gamma   90.00
#
_symmetry.space_group_name_H-M   'P 1'
#
loop_
_entity.id
_entity.type
_entity.pdbx_description
1 polymer ?
#
loop_
_entity_poly.entity_id
_entity_poly.type
_entity_poly.pdbx_seq_one_letter_code
_entity_poly.pdbx_strand_id
1 'polypeptide(L)'
;MPFDGDFDDIYKLGIKQSCIDAGAYCERVDEQIFNESILDRIYNQISKADIVIADMTNRNPNVFYEVGYAHALGKTRILLTKNSDDIPFDLKHYPHIIYNNKITQLKEELTTRVKWFVENETTEELSQKIDIDIYLGEESLSNKNVEHTVEKGKIPAPTFTLHNRTFRTYSPGDYSVGIITDENYKYLRRTEGSKTIKLPDNHLMHMYPLIEDILYPNSYTSFRVLLEPKVLEYDDSISRNPKVVYEEDQEITIRIFTPNGTRDYYLMIKYN
;
A
#
# COMPACT_ATOMS: atom_id res chain seq x y z
N MET A 1 -1.75 -14.04 -21.46
CA MET A 1 -1.76 -14.27 -22.92
C MET A 1 -2.04 -15.74 -23.21
N PRO A 2 -2.56 -16.12 -24.40
CA PRO A 2 -2.72 -17.53 -24.75
C PRO A 2 -1.41 -18.30 -24.71
N PHE A 3 -1.43 -19.57 -24.24
CA PHE A 3 -0.28 -20.48 -24.25
C PHE A 3 -0.22 -21.27 -25.58
N ASP A 4 -0.25 -20.56 -26.69
CA ASP A 4 -0.15 -21.13 -28.03
C ASP A 4 1.21 -20.78 -28.62
N GLY A 5 1.85 -21.70 -29.38
CA GLY A 5 3.15 -21.49 -30.00
C GLY A 5 3.22 -20.25 -30.91
N ASP A 6 2.08 -19.84 -31.50
CA ASP A 6 1.97 -18.61 -32.29
C ASP A 6 2.21 -17.32 -31.50
N PHE A 7 2.22 -17.41 -30.16
CA PHE A 7 2.48 -16.29 -29.26
C PHE A 7 3.90 -16.29 -28.68
N ASP A 8 4.73 -17.30 -28.95
CA ASP A 8 6.06 -17.40 -28.37
C ASP A 8 6.99 -16.26 -28.79
N ASP A 9 7.00 -15.93 -30.08
CA ASP A 9 7.82 -14.81 -30.58
C ASP A 9 7.27 -13.46 -30.08
N ILE A 10 5.94 -13.32 -29.99
CA ILE A 10 5.29 -12.13 -29.42
C ILE A 10 5.70 -11.96 -27.97
N TYR A 11 5.72 -13.06 -27.20
CA TYR A 11 6.17 -13.03 -25.82
C TYR A 11 7.65 -12.70 -25.72
N LYS A 12 8.53 -13.50 -26.36
CA LYS A 12 9.98 -13.39 -26.19
C LYS A 12 10.56 -12.09 -26.75
N LEU A 13 10.18 -11.75 -27.99
CA LEU A 13 10.74 -10.61 -28.71
C LEU A 13 9.95 -9.30 -28.53
N GLY A 14 8.64 -9.42 -28.27
CA GLY A 14 7.76 -8.29 -28.02
C GLY A 14 7.67 -7.98 -26.53
N ILE A 15 6.96 -8.80 -25.74
CA ILE A 15 6.59 -8.47 -24.36
C ILE A 15 7.80 -8.50 -23.42
N LYS A 16 8.48 -9.64 -23.33
CA LYS A 16 9.60 -9.83 -22.39
C LYS A 16 10.73 -8.86 -22.67
N GLN A 17 11.09 -8.69 -23.94
CA GLN A 17 12.14 -7.77 -24.33
C GLN A 17 11.78 -6.30 -24.05
N SER A 18 10.51 -5.90 -24.21
CA SER A 18 10.04 -4.56 -23.85
C SER A 18 10.19 -4.27 -22.37
N CYS A 19 9.87 -5.24 -21.53
CA CYS A 19 10.04 -5.09 -20.08
C CYS A 19 11.53 -4.97 -19.69
N ILE A 20 12.40 -5.80 -20.27
CA ILE A 20 13.85 -5.72 -20.03
C ILE A 20 14.40 -4.35 -20.46
N ASP A 21 14.03 -3.88 -21.67
CA ASP A 21 14.47 -2.57 -22.20
C ASP A 21 13.95 -1.40 -21.35
N ALA A 22 12.84 -1.60 -20.63
CA ALA A 22 12.27 -0.64 -19.68
C ALA A 22 12.81 -0.78 -18.25
N GLY A 23 13.71 -1.74 -17.96
CA GLY A 23 14.26 -1.97 -16.63
C GLY A 23 13.37 -2.79 -15.70
N ALA A 24 12.37 -3.49 -16.22
CA ALA A 24 11.45 -4.32 -15.46
C ALA A 24 11.73 -5.82 -15.64
N TYR A 25 11.50 -6.60 -14.59
CA TYR A 25 11.48 -8.06 -14.67
C TYR A 25 10.14 -8.53 -15.24
N CYS A 26 10.15 -9.47 -16.17
CA CYS A 26 8.96 -10.03 -16.79
C CYS A 26 9.05 -11.56 -16.87
N GLU A 27 7.99 -12.22 -16.46
CA GLU A 27 7.86 -13.67 -16.58
C GLU A 27 6.46 -14.08 -17.02
N ARG A 28 6.37 -15.25 -17.65
CA ARG A 28 5.13 -15.96 -17.96
C ARG A 28 5.08 -17.23 -17.12
N VAL A 29 3.91 -17.64 -16.68
CA VAL A 29 3.73 -18.72 -15.69
C VAL A 29 4.36 -20.05 -16.11
N ASP A 30 4.41 -20.33 -17.41
CA ASP A 30 4.99 -21.56 -17.98
C ASP A 30 6.53 -21.58 -18.02
N GLU A 31 7.19 -20.48 -17.70
CA GLU A 31 8.65 -20.44 -17.60
C GLU A 31 9.19 -21.02 -16.28
N GLN A 32 8.32 -21.32 -15.33
CA GLN A 32 8.71 -21.82 -14.02
C GLN A 32 8.28 -23.26 -13.77
N ILE A 33 9.13 -24.01 -13.05
CA ILE A 33 8.77 -25.33 -12.51
C ILE A 33 8.12 -25.11 -11.15
N PHE A 34 6.90 -25.64 -10.95
CA PHE A 34 6.15 -25.50 -9.71
C PHE A 34 5.38 -26.81 -9.39
N ASN A 35 5.07 -27.01 -8.10
CA ASN A 35 4.36 -28.19 -7.59
C ASN A 35 2.89 -27.90 -7.23
N GLU A 36 2.47 -26.64 -7.27
CA GLU A 36 1.09 -26.20 -7.02
C GLU A 36 0.22 -26.33 -8.28
N SER A 37 -1.11 -26.16 -8.15
CA SER A 37 -1.98 -26.09 -9.32
C SER A 37 -1.61 -24.88 -10.18
N ILE A 38 -1.78 -25.00 -11.51
CA ILE A 38 -1.48 -23.91 -12.44
C ILE A 38 -2.33 -22.66 -12.13
N LEU A 39 -3.57 -22.85 -11.69
CA LEU A 39 -4.47 -21.75 -11.31
C LEU A 39 -3.98 -21.02 -10.06
N ASP A 40 -3.59 -21.74 -9.01
CA ASP A 40 -3.05 -21.15 -7.80
C ASP A 40 -1.78 -20.35 -8.11
N ARG A 41 -0.95 -20.88 -9.00
CA ARG A 41 0.25 -20.20 -9.47
C ARG A 41 -0.06 -18.90 -10.19
N ILE A 42 -1.02 -18.91 -11.13
CA ILE A 42 -1.47 -17.72 -11.87
C ILE A 42 -1.98 -16.66 -10.87
N TYR A 43 -2.82 -17.05 -9.92
CA TYR A 43 -3.34 -16.12 -8.91
C TYR A 43 -2.23 -15.51 -8.05
N ASN A 44 -1.29 -16.34 -7.60
CA ASN A 44 -0.14 -15.90 -6.82
C ASN A 44 0.73 -14.91 -7.62
N GLN A 45 0.98 -15.17 -8.89
CA GLN A 45 1.77 -14.26 -9.73
C GLN A 45 1.04 -12.95 -10.01
N ILE A 46 -0.25 -12.99 -10.36
CA ILE A 46 -1.05 -11.78 -10.57
C ILE A 46 -1.08 -10.95 -9.28
N SER A 47 -1.24 -11.60 -8.11
CA SER A 47 -1.29 -10.88 -6.83
C SER A 47 0.03 -10.21 -6.46
N LYS A 48 1.17 -10.76 -6.87
CA LYS A 48 2.52 -10.24 -6.58
C LYS A 48 3.04 -9.25 -7.64
N ALA A 49 2.50 -9.31 -8.86
CA ALA A 49 2.93 -8.44 -9.93
C ALA A 49 2.58 -6.98 -9.65
N ASP A 50 3.47 -6.06 -9.99
CA ASP A 50 3.21 -4.61 -10.00
C ASP A 50 2.37 -4.25 -11.24
N ILE A 51 2.71 -4.85 -12.38
CA ILE A 51 2.04 -4.64 -13.66
C ILE A 51 1.63 -6.00 -14.24
N VAL A 52 0.39 -6.09 -14.71
CA VAL A 52 -0.13 -7.25 -15.44
C VAL A 52 -0.25 -6.90 -16.93
N ILE A 53 0.48 -7.60 -17.78
CA ILE A 53 0.41 -7.45 -19.24
C ILE A 53 -0.45 -8.58 -19.79
N ALA A 54 -1.59 -8.24 -20.41
CA ALA A 54 -2.56 -9.21 -20.92
C ALA A 54 -2.79 -9.05 -22.43
N ASP A 55 -2.49 -10.08 -23.20
CA ASP A 55 -2.79 -10.15 -24.62
C ASP A 55 -4.15 -10.86 -24.85
N MET A 56 -5.15 -10.08 -25.25
CA MET A 56 -6.54 -10.53 -25.40
C MET A 56 -6.88 -11.02 -26.82
N THR A 57 -5.87 -11.18 -27.67
CA THR A 57 -6.04 -11.66 -29.06
C THR A 57 -6.87 -12.94 -29.10
N ASN A 58 -7.74 -13.04 -30.09
CA ASN A 58 -8.68 -14.15 -30.32
C ASN A 58 -9.70 -14.35 -29.18
N ARG A 59 -9.91 -13.35 -28.32
CA ARG A 59 -10.91 -13.39 -27.22
C ARG A 59 -10.75 -14.61 -26.30
N ASN A 60 -9.51 -14.97 -25.96
CA ASN A 60 -9.25 -16.12 -25.11
C ASN A 60 -9.94 -15.96 -23.73
N PRO A 61 -10.87 -16.87 -23.35
CA PRO A 61 -11.64 -16.72 -22.12
C PRO A 61 -10.80 -16.79 -20.86
N ASN A 62 -9.68 -17.54 -20.87
CA ASN A 62 -8.78 -17.62 -19.72
C ASN A 62 -8.07 -16.28 -19.48
N VAL A 63 -7.64 -15.62 -20.54
CA VAL A 63 -7.04 -14.29 -20.44
C VAL A 63 -8.04 -13.27 -19.90
N PHE A 64 -9.30 -13.32 -20.33
CA PHE A 64 -10.34 -12.44 -19.79
C PHE A 64 -10.60 -12.67 -18.31
N TYR A 65 -10.57 -13.93 -17.87
CA TYR A 65 -10.70 -14.27 -16.47
C TYR A 65 -9.53 -13.71 -15.65
N GLU A 66 -8.30 -13.85 -16.13
CA GLU A 66 -7.07 -13.30 -15.52
C GLU A 66 -7.12 -11.76 -15.47
N VAL A 67 -7.57 -11.10 -16.52
CA VAL A 67 -7.78 -9.64 -16.57
C VAL A 67 -8.82 -9.19 -15.55
N GLY A 68 -9.94 -9.91 -15.44
CA GLY A 68 -10.98 -9.66 -14.44
C GLY A 68 -10.45 -9.81 -13.01
N TYR A 69 -9.66 -10.85 -12.75
CA TYR A 69 -9.01 -11.06 -11.46
C TYR A 69 -8.00 -9.97 -11.12
N ALA A 70 -7.13 -9.60 -12.07
CA ALA A 70 -6.20 -8.48 -11.91
C ALA A 70 -6.93 -7.15 -11.67
N HIS A 71 -8.09 -6.96 -12.33
CA HIS A 71 -8.96 -5.79 -12.11
C HIS A 71 -9.51 -5.76 -10.67
N ALA A 72 -10.06 -6.87 -10.21
CA ALA A 72 -10.60 -6.99 -8.86
C ALA A 72 -9.55 -6.73 -7.76
N LEU A 73 -8.28 -7.05 -8.04
CA LEU A 73 -7.14 -6.77 -7.16
C LEU A 73 -6.59 -5.34 -7.30
N GLY A 74 -7.17 -4.48 -8.15
CA GLY A 74 -6.68 -3.12 -8.38
C GLY A 74 -5.31 -3.05 -9.07
N LYS A 75 -4.88 -4.13 -9.75
CA LYS A 75 -3.56 -4.16 -10.40
C LYS A 75 -3.49 -3.24 -11.61
N THR A 76 -2.34 -2.61 -11.80
CA THR A 76 -2.01 -1.91 -13.05
C THR A 76 -2.02 -2.90 -14.20
N ARG A 77 -2.75 -2.58 -15.27
CA ARG A 77 -2.92 -3.47 -16.42
C ARG A 77 -2.53 -2.77 -17.72
N ILE A 78 -1.74 -3.47 -18.55
CA ILE A 78 -1.47 -3.08 -19.93
C ILE A 78 -2.15 -4.11 -20.82
N LEU A 79 -3.17 -3.67 -21.56
CA LEU A 79 -3.97 -4.54 -22.41
C LEU A 79 -3.45 -4.49 -23.86
N LEU A 80 -3.20 -5.67 -24.42
CA LEU A 80 -2.68 -5.87 -25.77
C LEU A 80 -3.70 -6.62 -26.62
N THR A 81 -3.70 -6.39 -27.91
CA THR A 81 -4.41 -7.23 -28.90
C THR A 81 -3.83 -7.06 -30.30
N LYS A 82 -3.94 -8.10 -31.12
CA LYS A 82 -3.65 -8.01 -32.55
C LYS A 82 -4.71 -7.22 -33.30
N ASN A 83 -5.97 -7.30 -32.85
CA ASN A 83 -7.11 -6.72 -33.55
C ASN A 83 -8.06 -5.99 -32.58
N SER A 84 -8.50 -4.79 -32.95
CA SER A 84 -9.47 -4.01 -32.18
C SER A 84 -10.81 -4.73 -31.94
N ASP A 85 -11.19 -5.63 -32.84
CA ASP A 85 -12.45 -6.39 -32.73
C ASP A 85 -12.43 -7.43 -31.61
N ASP A 86 -11.24 -7.78 -31.09
CA ASP A 86 -11.09 -8.68 -29.95
C ASP A 86 -11.42 -8.00 -28.61
N ILE A 87 -11.50 -6.67 -28.59
CA ILE A 87 -11.74 -5.90 -27.36
C ILE A 87 -13.21 -6.03 -26.94
N PRO A 88 -13.52 -6.61 -25.75
CA PRO A 88 -14.89 -6.68 -25.25
C PRO A 88 -15.45 -5.30 -24.96
N PHE A 89 -16.77 -5.18 -24.99
CA PHE A 89 -17.47 -3.92 -24.73
C PHE A 89 -17.04 -3.28 -23.40
N ASP A 90 -16.97 -4.08 -22.34
CA ASP A 90 -16.65 -3.63 -20.98
C ASP A 90 -15.20 -3.13 -20.82
N LEU A 91 -14.32 -3.45 -21.75
CA LEU A 91 -12.92 -3.03 -21.72
C LEU A 91 -12.60 -1.93 -22.75
N LYS A 92 -13.53 -1.54 -23.61
CA LYS A 92 -13.30 -0.55 -24.69
C LYS A 92 -12.84 0.84 -24.19
N HIS A 93 -13.21 1.20 -22.98
CA HIS A 93 -12.83 2.49 -22.38
C HIS A 93 -11.43 2.49 -21.75
N TYR A 94 -10.77 1.33 -21.63
CA TYR A 94 -9.38 1.26 -21.21
C TYR A 94 -8.42 1.41 -22.40
N PRO A 95 -7.24 2.00 -22.18
CA PRO A 95 -6.25 2.12 -23.25
C PRO A 95 -5.67 0.75 -23.62
N HIS A 96 -5.60 0.46 -24.92
CA HIS A 96 -5.06 -0.78 -25.48
C HIS A 96 -3.86 -0.48 -26.39
N ILE A 97 -2.93 -1.44 -26.50
CA ILE A 97 -1.94 -1.49 -27.57
C ILE A 97 -2.46 -2.45 -28.65
N ILE A 98 -2.80 -1.90 -29.81
CA ILE A 98 -3.26 -2.68 -30.96
C ILE A 98 -2.07 -2.83 -31.91
N TYR A 99 -1.44 -4.00 -31.92
CA TYR A 99 -0.16 -4.17 -32.61
C TYR A 99 -0.21 -4.80 -34.00
N ASN A 100 -1.39 -5.21 -34.48
CA ASN A 100 -1.63 -5.67 -35.88
C ASN A 100 -0.58 -6.69 -36.39
N ASN A 101 -0.20 -7.69 -35.57
CA ASN A 101 0.89 -8.65 -35.85
C ASN A 101 2.29 -8.03 -36.04
N LYS A 102 2.51 -6.77 -35.69
CA LYS A 102 3.82 -6.10 -35.80
C LYS A 102 4.53 -6.10 -34.45
N ILE A 103 5.45 -7.05 -34.25
CA ILE A 103 6.22 -7.16 -32.98
C ILE A 103 7.03 -5.88 -32.70
N THR A 104 7.55 -5.23 -33.76
CA THR A 104 8.29 -3.96 -33.62
C THR A 104 7.43 -2.85 -33.03
N GLN A 105 6.20 -2.70 -33.53
CA GLN A 105 5.25 -1.72 -33.00
C GLN A 105 4.87 -2.06 -31.54
N LEU A 106 4.57 -3.34 -31.27
CA LEU A 106 4.30 -3.79 -29.90
C LEU A 106 5.44 -3.43 -28.95
N LYS A 107 6.68 -3.75 -29.37
CA LYS A 107 7.87 -3.50 -28.55
C LYS A 107 8.04 -2.02 -28.24
N GLU A 108 7.92 -1.15 -29.23
CA GLU A 108 8.09 0.31 -29.07
C GLU A 108 7.03 0.89 -28.10
N GLU A 109 5.75 0.61 -28.34
CA GLU A 109 4.66 1.13 -27.52
C GLU A 109 4.68 0.55 -26.11
N LEU A 110 4.94 -0.75 -25.97
CA LEU A 110 4.97 -1.43 -24.66
C LEU A 110 6.16 -0.97 -23.83
N THR A 111 7.37 -0.85 -24.42
CA THR A 111 8.55 -0.32 -23.72
C THR A 111 8.27 1.07 -23.17
N THR A 112 7.66 1.94 -23.97
CA THR A 112 7.30 3.31 -23.54
C THR A 112 6.35 3.29 -22.35
N ARG A 113 5.31 2.43 -22.37
CA ARG A 113 4.35 2.34 -21.27
C ARG A 113 4.94 1.73 -20.00
N VAL A 114 5.69 0.62 -20.13
CA VAL A 114 6.34 -0.01 -18.97
C VAL A 114 7.35 0.94 -18.35
N LYS A 115 8.17 1.60 -19.18
CA LYS A 115 9.15 2.59 -18.71
C LYS A 115 8.48 3.74 -17.95
N TRP A 116 7.35 4.23 -18.46
CA TRP A 116 6.58 5.27 -17.77
C TRP A 116 6.16 4.81 -16.36
N PHE A 117 5.68 3.58 -16.21
CA PHE A 117 5.33 3.04 -14.90
C PHE A 117 6.55 2.87 -14.00
N VAL A 118 7.67 2.33 -14.52
CA VAL A 118 8.91 2.15 -13.75
C VAL A 118 9.48 3.48 -13.27
N GLU A 119 9.45 4.52 -14.12
CA GLU A 119 10.00 5.85 -13.80
C GLU A 119 9.06 6.69 -12.93
N ASN A 120 7.74 6.46 -12.99
CA ASN A 120 6.74 7.22 -12.26
C ASN A 120 6.13 6.45 -11.07
N GLU A 121 6.61 5.26 -10.75
CA GLU A 121 6.38 4.62 -9.44
C GLU A 121 7.16 5.40 -8.36
N THR A 122 6.72 6.61 -8.11
CA THR A 122 7.24 7.40 -7.00
C THR A 122 6.74 6.81 -5.67
N THR A 123 7.49 7.09 -4.60
CA THR A 123 7.11 6.74 -3.21
C THR A 123 5.68 7.20 -2.88
N GLU A 124 5.16 8.22 -3.56
CA GLU A 124 3.77 8.68 -3.42
C GLU A 124 2.75 7.72 -4.04
N GLU A 125 3.04 7.05 -5.16
CA GLU A 125 2.12 6.06 -5.75
C GLU A 125 2.15 4.71 -5.01
N LEU A 126 3.30 4.32 -4.45
CA LEU A 126 3.38 3.20 -3.49
C LEU A 126 2.54 3.50 -2.25
N SER A 127 2.51 4.75 -1.78
CA SER A 127 1.65 5.17 -0.68
C SER A 127 0.16 5.20 -1.07
N GLN A 128 -0.18 5.44 -2.34
CA GLN A 128 -1.56 5.38 -2.86
C GLN A 128 -2.07 3.95 -3.04
N LYS A 129 -1.18 2.93 -3.14
CA LYS A 129 -1.59 1.50 -3.11
C LYS A 129 -2.13 1.08 -1.73
N ILE A 130 -1.86 1.85 -0.68
CA ILE A 130 -2.45 1.68 0.64
C ILE A 130 -3.60 2.67 0.76
N ASP A 131 -4.78 2.25 0.39
CA ASP A 131 -5.99 3.08 0.47
C ASP A 131 -6.74 2.82 1.79
N ILE A 132 -5.99 2.89 2.89
CA ILE A 132 -6.51 2.98 4.25
C ILE A 132 -6.28 4.42 4.70
N ASP A 133 -7.33 5.20 4.82
CA ASP A 133 -7.24 6.56 5.34
C ASP A 133 -7.35 6.58 6.86
N ILE A 134 -6.71 7.59 7.47
CA ILE A 134 -6.82 7.86 8.91
C ILE A 134 -7.52 9.18 9.12
N TYR A 135 -8.44 9.18 10.08
CA TYR A 135 -9.17 10.37 10.52
C TYR A 135 -8.95 10.65 12.00
N LEU A 136 -8.90 11.91 12.35
CA LEU A 136 -9.03 12.42 13.70
C LEU A 136 -10.37 13.16 13.81
N GLY A 137 -11.38 12.54 14.43
CA GLY A 137 -12.75 13.04 14.34
C GLY A 137 -13.25 13.03 12.90
N GLU A 138 -13.60 14.19 12.35
CA GLU A 138 -14.06 14.35 10.96
C GLU A 138 -12.93 14.72 9.99
N GLU A 139 -11.72 15.02 10.48
CA GLU A 139 -10.61 15.48 9.67
C GLU A 139 -9.75 14.32 9.20
N SER A 140 -9.50 14.22 7.89
CA SER A 140 -8.58 13.26 7.30
C SER A 140 -7.14 13.71 7.52
N LEU A 141 -6.30 12.80 8.05
CA LEU A 141 -4.85 13.04 8.18
C LEU A 141 -4.11 13.04 6.83
N SER A 142 -4.79 12.73 5.74
CA SER A 142 -4.26 12.96 4.39
C SER A 142 -4.18 14.45 4.05
N ASN A 143 -4.94 15.30 4.76
CA ASN A 143 -4.81 16.75 4.68
C ASN A 143 -3.55 17.18 5.46
N LYS A 144 -2.82 18.15 4.92
CA LYS A 144 -1.70 18.74 5.64
C LYS A 144 -2.21 19.61 6.79
N ASN A 145 -1.48 19.60 7.92
CA ASN A 145 -1.70 20.45 9.09
C ASN A 145 -2.94 20.12 9.95
N VAL A 146 -3.22 18.82 10.17
CA VAL A 146 -4.18 18.42 11.20
C VAL A 146 -3.53 18.56 12.58
N GLU A 147 -4.26 19.16 13.54
CA GLU A 147 -3.75 19.47 14.87
C GLU A 147 -4.65 18.83 15.94
N HIS A 148 -4.01 18.35 17.01
CA HIS A 148 -4.67 17.87 18.22
C HIS A 148 -4.24 18.73 19.40
N THR A 149 -5.13 19.58 19.89
CA THR A 149 -4.83 20.47 21.01
C THR A 149 -5.08 19.78 22.34
N VAL A 150 -4.13 19.90 23.24
CA VAL A 150 -4.13 19.29 24.56
C VAL A 150 -3.88 20.37 25.61
N GLU A 151 -4.67 20.39 26.69
CA GLU A 151 -4.42 21.28 27.82
C GLU A 151 -3.17 20.81 28.57
N LYS A 152 -2.32 21.76 28.99
CA LYS A 152 -1.15 21.45 29.82
C LYS A 152 -1.56 20.68 31.09
N GLY A 153 -0.76 19.70 31.45
CA GLY A 153 -1.05 18.77 32.54
C GLY A 153 -1.90 17.55 32.11
N LYS A 154 -2.37 17.50 30.86
CA LYS A 154 -3.11 16.34 30.34
C LYS A 154 -2.26 15.51 29.39
N ILE A 155 -2.51 14.21 29.39
CA ILE A 155 -1.88 13.27 28.47
C ILE A 155 -2.59 13.31 27.12
N PRO A 156 -1.88 13.56 25.98
CA PRO A 156 -2.46 13.45 24.67
C PRO A 156 -3.06 12.06 24.43
N ALA A 157 -4.32 12.04 24.05
CA ALA A 157 -5.06 10.79 23.91
C ALA A 157 -5.96 10.80 22.64
N PRO A 158 -5.41 11.07 21.45
CA PRO A 158 -6.19 11.11 20.22
C PRO A 158 -6.81 9.75 19.92
N THR A 159 -8.04 9.78 19.42
CA THR A 159 -8.72 8.60 18.87
C THR A 159 -8.73 8.72 17.37
N PHE A 160 -8.14 7.74 16.72
CA PHE A 160 -8.06 7.66 15.26
C PHE A 160 -9.09 6.69 14.73
N THR A 161 -9.60 6.98 13.54
CA THR A 161 -10.47 6.08 12.78
C THR A 161 -9.77 5.68 11.49
N LEU A 162 -9.60 4.38 11.26
CA LEU A 162 -9.13 3.82 10.01
C LEU A 162 -10.33 3.59 9.09
N HIS A 163 -10.23 4.02 7.85
CA HIS A 163 -11.20 3.76 6.80
C HIS A 163 -10.54 2.95 5.68
N ASN A 164 -11.01 1.74 5.48
CA ASN A 164 -10.55 0.91 4.37
C ASN A 164 -11.29 1.29 3.09
N ARG A 165 -10.65 2.04 2.21
CA ARG A 165 -11.21 2.43 0.90
C ARG A 165 -10.93 1.41 -0.20
N THR A 166 -10.24 0.32 0.13
CA THR A 166 -9.93 -0.74 -0.83
C THR A 166 -11.11 -1.72 -0.97
N PHE A 167 -11.03 -2.58 -1.95
CA PHE A 167 -11.93 -3.73 -2.11
C PHE A 167 -11.45 -4.97 -1.34
N ARG A 168 -10.38 -4.85 -0.54
CA ARG A 168 -9.81 -5.94 0.24
C ARG A 168 -10.37 -5.96 1.63
N THR A 169 -10.52 -7.17 2.18
CA THR A 169 -10.70 -7.38 3.61
C THR A 169 -9.32 -7.55 4.25
N TYR A 170 -9.04 -6.82 5.32
CA TYR A 170 -7.86 -7.00 6.15
C TYR A 170 -8.25 -7.72 7.43
N SER A 171 -7.70 -8.91 7.63
CA SER A 171 -7.84 -9.66 8.87
C SER A 171 -6.85 -9.16 9.93
N PRO A 172 -7.06 -9.48 11.22
CA PRO A 172 -6.08 -9.21 12.25
C PRO A 172 -4.69 -9.77 11.88
N GLY A 173 -3.68 -8.88 11.86
CA GLY A 173 -2.32 -9.22 11.43
C GLY A 173 -1.99 -8.88 9.97
N ASP A 174 -2.98 -8.66 9.10
CA ASP A 174 -2.74 -8.17 7.73
C ASP A 174 -2.36 -6.69 7.71
N TYR A 175 -2.69 -5.95 8.76
CA TYR A 175 -2.30 -4.56 8.92
C TYR A 175 -1.85 -4.26 10.35
N SER A 176 -1.00 -3.29 10.51
CA SER A 176 -0.53 -2.82 11.81
C SER A 176 -0.26 -1.33 11.80
N VAL A 177 -0.22 -0.73 12.98
CA VAL A 177 -0.03 0.70 13.17
C VAL A 177 1.20 0.95 14.02
N GLY A 178 2.09 1.82 13.53
CA GLY A 178 3.21 2.35 14.28
C GLY A 178 3.01 3.84 14.56
N ILE A 179 3.26 4.27 15.78
CA ILE A 179 3.28 5.68 16.17
C ILE A 179 4.74 6.10 16.35
N ILE A 180 5.20 7.04 15.54
CA ILE A 180 6.57 7.53 15.56
C ILE A 180 6.58 8.88 16.27
N THR A 181 7.42 8.98 17.30
CA THR A 181 7.59 10.18 18.12
C THR A 181 9.08 10.46 18.31
N ASP A 182 9.41 11.62 18.82
CA ASP A 182 10.76 11.84 19.37
C ASP A 182 10.97 11.05 20.69
N GLU A 183 12.15 11.17 21.29
CA GLU A 183 12.48 10.45 22.53
C GLU A 183 11.79 11.01 23.80
N ASN A 184 11.03 12.10 23.66
CA ASN A 184 10.36 12.78 24.77
C ASN A 184 8.95 12.25 25.03
N TYR A 185 8.46 11.31 24.22
CA TYR A 185 7.21 10.65 24.45
C TYR A 185 7.37 9.15 24.66
N LYS A 186 6.54 8.60 25.55
CA LYS A 186 6.37 7.17 25.75
C LYS A 186 4.95 6.77 25.38
N TYR A 187 4.81 5.62 24.77
CA TYR A 187 3.50 5.06 24.54
C TYR A 187 2.99 4.32 25.77
N LEU A 188 1.84 4.74 26.30
CA LEU A 188 1.32 4.32 27.60
C LEU A 188 0.41 3.09 27.56
N ARG A 189 0.32 2.33 26.51
CA ARG A 189 -0.52 1.13 26.62
C ARG A 189 0.26 -0.05 27.19
N ARG A 190 0.02 -0.36 28.47
CA ARG A 190 0.47 -1.58 29.16
C ARG A 190 -0.32 -2.80 28.67
N THR A 191 -0.39 -3.07 27.38
CA THR A 191 -0.89 -4.33 26.85
C THR A 191 0.28 -5.20 26.47
N GLU A 192 0.22 -6.48 26.82
CA GLU A 192 1.17 -7.48 26.38
C GLU A 192 1.30 -7.38 24.84
N GLY A 193 2.52 -7.24 24.33
CA GLY A 193 2.83 -7.20 22.91
C GLY A 193 3.19 -5.84 22.30
N SER A 194 3.07 -4.71 23.00
CA SER A 194 3.58 -3.43 22.49
C SER A 194 5.12 -3.44 22.46
N LYS A 195 5.70 -3.15 21.28
CA LYS A 195 7.16 -3.03 21.11
C LYS A 195 7.51 -1.60 20.72
N THR A 196 8.55 -1.05 21.34
CA THR A 196 9.15 0.21 20.89
C THR A 196 10.45 -0.10 20.17
N ILE A 197 10.62 0.47 19.00
CA ILE A 197 11.78 0.30 18.12
C ILE A 197 12.45 1.66 17.99
N LYS A 198 13.75 1.73 18.21
CA LYS A 198 14.54 2.95 17.96
C LYS A 198 14.89 3.01 16.47
N LEU A 199 14.54 4.11 15.83
CA LEU A 199 14.86 4.39 14.43
C LEU A 199 16.25 5.02 14.28
N PRO A 200 16.89 4.95 13.09
CA PRO A 200 18.24 5.50 12.88
C PRO A 200 18.36 7.00 13.10
N ASP A 201 17.27 7.75 12.97
CA ASP A 201 17.16 9.21 13.15
C ASP A 201 16.86 9.63 14.61
N ASN A 202 17.02 8.71 15.58
CA ASN A 202 16.71 8.85 16.99
C ASN A 202 15.23 8.93 17.34
N HIS A 203 14.30 8.83 16.39
CA HIS A 203 12.88 8.68 16.71
C HIS A 203 12.57 7.31 17.29
N LEU A 204 11.46 7.23 18.02
CA LEU A 204 10.92 6.00 18.57
C LEU A 204 9.67 5.60 17.82
N MET A 205 9.63 4.39 17.29
CA MET A 205 8.43 3.82 16.72
C MET A 205 7.77 2.87 17.72
N HIS A 206 6.60 3.24 18.18
CA HIS A 206 5.79 2.46 19.10
C HIS A 206 4.76 1.67 18.31
N MET A 207 4.93 0.34 18.27
CA MET A 207 3.96 -0.53 17.61
C MET A 207 2.67 -0.59 18.42
N TYR A 208 1.57 -0.22 17.80
CA TYR A 208 0.25 -0.38 18.40
C TYR A 208 -0.06 -1.88 18.55
N PRO A 209 -0.69 -2.32 19.64
CA PRO A 209 -1.11 -3.71 19.79
C PRO A 209 -2.02 -4.13 18.63
N LEU A 210 -2.08 -5.42 18.37
CA LEU A 210 -2.92 -5.97 17.32
C LEU A 210 -4.34 -5.39 17.39
N ILE A 211 -4.81 -4.83 16.29
CA ILE A 211 -6.22 -4.46 16.14
C ILE A 211 -6.96 -5.75 15.77
N GLU A 212 -7.84 -6.19 16.64
CA GLU A 212 -8.54 -7.49 16.49
C GLU A 212 -9.70 -7.42 15.48
N ASP A 213 -10.09 -6.21 15.06
CA ASP A 213 -11.18 -6.00 14.14
C ASP A 213 -10.81 -6.43 12.71
N ILE A 214 -11.75 -7.08 12.03
CA ILE A 214 -11.68 -7.29 10.59
C ILE A 214 -12.10 -5.99 9.90
N LEU A 215 -11.22 -5.46 9.07
CA LEU A 215 -11.47 -4.23 8.33
C LEU A 215 -11.98 -4.58 6.92
N TYR A 216 -13.30 -4.69 6.78
CA TYR A 216 -13.97 -4.98 5.50
C TYR A 216 -13.83 -3.82 4.50
N PRO A 217 -14.05 -4.08 3.18
CA PRO A 217 -14.16 -3.01 2.19
C PRO A 217 -15.14 -1.92 2.63
N ASN A 218 -14.72 -0.68 2.49
CA ASN A 218 -15.50 0.52 2.86
C ASN A 218 -16.01 0.53 4.33
N SER A 219 -15.29 -0.14 5.23
CA SER A 219 -15.59 -0.16 6.67
C SER A 219 -14.59 0.65 7.47
N TYR A 220 -14.93 0.87 8.73
CA TYR A 220 -14.16 1.69 9.68
C TYR A 220 -13.84 0.88 10.92
N THR A 221 -12.67 1.14 11.51
CA THR A 221 -12.34 0.75 12.87
C THR A 221 -11.65 1.91 13.58
N SER A 222 -11.71 1.94 14.91
CA SER A 222 -11.12 3.03 15.68
C SER A 222 -10.16 2.52 16.74
N PHE A 223 -9.10 3.27 16.97
CA PHE A 223 -8.13 2.98 18.02
C PHE A 223 -7.70 4.26 18.73
N ARG A 224 -7.35 4.14 20.00
CA ARG A 224 -6.93 5.25 20.82
C ARG A 224 -5.47 5.13 21.18
N VAL A 225 -4.72 6.21 20.99
CA VAL A 225 -3.30 6.30 21.35
C VAL A 225 -3.14 7.15 22.62
N LEU A 226 -2.36 6.68 23.56
CA LEU A 226 -1.99 7.45 24.77
C LEU A 226 -0.49 7.73 24.70
N LEU A 227 -0.12 9.01 24.60
CA LEU A 227 1.26 9.47 24.50
C LEU A 227 1.66 10.14 25.80
N GLU A 228 2.43 9.44 26.64
CA GLU A 228 2.92 9.98 27.90
C GLU A 228 4.13 10.86 27.65
N PRO A 229 4.06 12.18 27.94
CA PRO A 229 5.21 13.05 27.89
C PRO A 229 6.27 12.62 28.91
N LYS A 230 7.55 12.81 28.59
CA LYS A 230 8.66 12.55 29.49
C LYS A 230 8.62 13.46 30.70
N VAL A 231 8.76 12.91 31.90
CA VAL A 231 8.91 13.67 33.10
C VAL A 231 10.36 14.15 33.22
N LEU A 232 10.55 15.46 33.27
CA LEU A 232 11.87 16.09 33.37
C LEU A 232 12.33 16.23 34.82
N GLU A 233 11.40 16.56 35.72
CA GLU A 233 11.70 16.70 37.15
C GLU A 233 10.54 16.16 38.00
N TYR A 234 10.88 15.60 39.17
CA TYR A 234 9.91 15.18 40.18
C TYR A 234 9.94 16.14 41.37
N ASP A 235 8.82 16.35 42.03
CA ASP A 235 8.74 17.06 43.30
C ASP A 235 9.11 16.09 44.43
N ASP A 236 10.30 16.31 45.04
CA ASP A 236 10.81 15.47 46.10
C ASP A 236 10.02 15.61 47.44
N SER A 237 9.19 16.67 47.55
CA SER A 237 8.38 16.92 48.76
C SER A 237 7.06 16.16 48.80
N ILE A 238 6.58 15.70 47.65
CA ILE A 238 5.33 14.93 47.51
C ILE A 238 5.63 13.72 46.68
N SER A 239 5.70 12.54 47.32
CA SER A 239 6.05 11.25 46.68
C SER A 239 5.42 11.05 45.29
N ARG A 240 6.21 11.24 44.25
CA ARG A 240 5.94 10.93 42.80
C ARG A 240 5.05 11.87 42.00
N ASN A 241 4.81 13.11 42.40
CA ASN A 241 4.19 14.08 41.51
C ASN A 241 5.24 14.66 40.53
N PRO A 242 5.01 14.65 39.21
CA PRO A 242 5.90 15.30 38.27
C PRO A 242 5.87 16.82 38.47
N LYS A 243 7.04 17.45 38.64
CA LYS A 243 7.19 18.90 38.76
C LYS A 243 7.31 19.57 37.40
N VAL A 244 8.00 18.91 36.47
CA VAL A 244 8.20 19.38 35.10
C VAL A 244 7.97 18.21 34.15
N VAL A 245 7.10 18.40 33.20
CA VAL A 245 6.76 17.43 32.15
C VAL A 245 7.12 18.06 30.81
N TYR A 246 7.58 17.26 29.87
CA TYR A 246 7.80 17.72 28.50
C TYR A 246 6.43 17.96 27.82
N GLU A 247 6.08 19.22 27.60
CA GLU A 247 4.82 19.66 27.01
C GLU A 247 5.11 20.72 25.94
N GLU A 248 5.83 20.29 24.91
CA GLU A 248 6.12 21.11 23.74
C GLU A 248 5.34 20.59 22.52
N ASP A 249 5.00 21.51 21.62
CA ASP A 249 4.36 21.16 20.37
C ASP A 249 5.24 20.20 19.56
N GLN A 250 4.65 19.11 19.08
CA GLN A 250 5.37 18.08 18.36
C GLN A 250 4.56 17.47 17.23
N GLU A 251 5.21 17.27 16.09
CA GLU A 251 4.67 16.43 15.03
C GLU A 251 4.93 14.94 15.35
N ILE A 252 3.89 14.14 15.31
CA ILE A 252 3.96 12.68 15.36
C ILE A 252 3.59 12.08 14.01
N THR A 253 4.19 10.94 13.68
CA THR A 253 3.84 10.19 12.46
C THR A 253 3.07 8.93 12.82
N ILE A 254 1.94 8.73 12.19
CA ILE A 254 1.17 7.48 12.26
C ILE A 254 1.47 6.69 10.98
N ARG A 255 2.14 5.54 11.12
CA ARG A 255 2.52 4.67 10.01
C ARG A 255 1.61 3.46 9.95
N ILE A 256 0.94 3.26 8.83
CA ILE A 256 0.18 2.04 8.54
C ILE A 256 1.09 1.09 7.76
N PHE A 257 1.13 -0.16 8.21
CA PHE A 257 1.80 -1.26 7.53
C PHE A 257 0.74 -2.19 6.96
N THR A 258 0.90 -2.59 5.71
CA THR A 258 0.07 -3.61 5.05
C THR A 258 0.97 -4.51 4.20
N PRO A 259 0.49 -5.65 3.68
CA PRO A 259 1.24 -6.46 2.73
C PRO A 259 1.64 -5.71 1.45
N ASN A 260 0.97 -4.60 1.15
CA ASN A 260 1.25 -3.78 -0.05
C ASN A 260 2.26 -2.65 0.20
N GLY A 261 2.78 -2.51 1.41
CA GLY A 261 3.75 -1.48 1.80
C GLY A 261 3.33 -0.67 3.02
N THR A 262 3.87 0.53 3.16
CA THR A 262 3.63 1.43 4.29
C THR A 262 3.13 2.79 3.82
N ARG A 263 2.31 3.45 4.64
CA ARG A 263 1.87 4.84 4.43
C ARG A 263 1.96 5.63 5.72
N ASP A 264 2.49 6.84 5.62
CA ASP A 264 2.67 7.76 6.74
C ASP A 264 1.62 8.86 6.73
N TYR A 265 1.16 9.20 7.93
CA TYR A 265 0.25 10.30 8.21
C TYR A 265 0.82 11.16 9.32
N TYR A 266 0.59 12.46 9.30
CA TYR A 266 1.19 13.42 10.21
C TYR A 266 0.14 14.10 11.05
N LEU A 267 0.42 14.27 12.32
CA LEU A 267 -0.42 14.95 13.29
C LEU A 267 0.42 15.85 14.17
N MET A 268 0.04 17.13 14.27
CA MET A 268 0.65 18.06 15.21
C MET A 268 -0.06 17.97 16.57
N ILE A 269 0.64 17.58 17.60
CA ILE A 269 0.19 17.72 18.99
C ILE A 269 0.55 19.11 19.47
N LYS A 270 -0.43 19.89 19.93
CA LYS A 270 -0.25 21.23 20.45
C LYS A 270 -0.69 21.33 21.90
N TYR A 271 0.10 22.04 22.71
CA TYR A 271 -0.22 22.32 24.11
C TYR A 271 -0.65 23.78 24.29
N ASN A 272 -1.78 24.02 24.97
CA ASN A 272 -2.33 25.32 25.28
C ASN A 272 -2.54 25.53 26.79
#